data_790b60c8379151e0f438610416ed1058
#
_entry.id   790b60c8379151e0f438610416ed1058
#
_cell.length_a   1.000
_cell.length_b   1.000
_cell.length_c   1.000
_cell.angle_alpha   90.00
_cell.angle_beta   90.00
_cell.angle_gamma   90.00
#
_symmetry.space_group_name_H-M   'P 1'
#
loop_
_entity.id
_entity.type
_entity.pdbx_description
1 polymer ?
#
loop_
_entity_poly.entity_id
_entity_poly.type
_entity_poly.pdbx_seq_one_letter_code
_entity_poly.pdbx_strand_id
1 'polypeptide(L)'
;ITLRADPKQLVMSSTTLCFSTPLRLQHNGHALPPGKLQARTLLLAIIRRANLLAEFHGDGPLLEDFAALSAACADIRDEKRLTWLDWTRYSSRQKQKMSLGGVVGTWRLEGPLAPFQPFLELGAWLHVGKETAFGLGRYTQTRGTPQDIPEDQAKSCERPRQVSEKEARIS
;
A
#
# COMPACT_ATOMS: atom_id res chain seq x y z
N ILE A 1 -14.75 15.95 5.85
CA ILE A 1 -15.15 15.24 4.59
C ILE A 1 -15.51 13.82 4.96
N THR A 2 -16.80 13.51 5.05
CA THR A 2 -17.26 12.16 5.37
C THR A 2 -17.27 11.35 4.06
N LEU A 3 -16.43 10.32 3.97
CA LEU A 3 -16.44 9.38 2.85
C LEU A 3 -17.68 8.49 2.98
N ARG A 4 -18.76 8.80 2.25
CA ARG A 4 -19.91 7.92 2.14
C ARG A 4 -19.67 6.93 0.99
N ALA A 5 -19.50 5.67 1.33
CA ALA A 5 -19.62 4.59 0.37
C ALA A 5 -21.09 4.46 -0.03
N ASP A 6 -21.38 4.57 -1.32
CA ASP A 6 -22.75 4.31 -1.84
C ASP A 6 -22.99 2.80 -1.81
N PRO A 7 -23.93 2.30 -0.99
CA PRO A 7 -24.16 0.86 -0.84
C PRO A 7 -24.78 0.20 -2.08
N LYS A 8 -25.15 0.96 -3.11
CA LYS A 8 -25.79 0.44 -4.32
C LYS A 8 -24.85 -0.05 -5.42
N GLN A 9 -23.51 0.14 -5.27
CA GLN A 9 -22.55 -0.34 -6.25
C GLN A 9 -21.81 -1.60 -5.77
N LEU A 10 -22.54 -2.69 -5.53
CA LEU A 10 -22.00 -4.05 -5.44
C LEU A 10 -21.57 -4.58 -6.83
N VAL A 11 -20.94 -3.73 -7.63
CA VAL A 11 -20.34 -4.16 -8.89
C VAL A 11 -19.02 -4.81 -8.56
N MET A 12 -18.87 -6.08 -8.91
CA MET A 12 -17.58 -6.77 -8.90
C MET A 12 -16.62 -5.94 -9.74
N SER A 13 -15.59 -5.43 -9.14
CA SER A 13 -14.59 -4.60 -9.79
C SER A 13 -13.20 -5.15 -9.54
N SER A 14 -12.28 -4.79 -10.39
CA SER A 14 -10.87 -5.11 -10.19
C SER A 14 -10.01 -3.85 -10.20
N THR A 15 -8.95 -3.88 -9.40
CA THR A 15 -7.94 -2.84 -9.37
C THR A 15 -6.57 -3.46 -9.20
N THR A 16 -5.58 -2.89 -9.87
CA THR A 16 -4.19 -3.31 -9.72
C THR A 16 -3.39 -2.20 -9.05
N LEU A 17 -2.70 -2.55 -7.98
CA LEU A 17 -1.78 -1.69 -7.26
C LEU A 17 -0.37 -2.04 -7.68
N CYS A 18 0.39 -1.03 -8.11
CA CYS A 18 1.79 -1.18 -8.50
C CYS A 18 2.69 -0.52 -7.45
N PHE A 19 3.39 -1.31 -6.67
CA PHE A 19 4.31 -0.85 -5.63
C PHE A 19 5.68 -0.57 -6.24
N SER A 20 5.99 0.72 -6.43
CA SER A 20 7.28 1.20 -6.96
C SER A 20 8.35 1.37 -5.88
N THR A 21 7.96 1.40 -4.62
CA THR A 21 8.88 1.40 -3.46
C THR A 21 8.50 0.28 -2.50
N PRO A 22 9.46 -0.23 -1.68
CA PRO A 22 9.20 -1.37 -0.81
C PRO A 22 7.99 -1.19 0.10
N LEU A 23 7.01 -2.05 -0.04
CA LEU A 23 5.88 -2.17 0.89
C LEU A 23 6.30 -3.07 2.05
N ARG A 24 6.31 -2.51 3.26
CA ARG A 24 6.64 -3.24 4.48
C ARG A 24 5.42 -3.31 5.41
N LEU A 25 4.66 -4.39 5.29
CA LEU A 25 3.63 -4.73 6.26
C LEU A 25 4.23 -5.62 7.35
N GLN A 26 3.76 -5.46 8.58
CA GLN A 26 4.27 -6.18 9.74
C GLN A 26 3.14 -6.90 10.48
N HIS A 27 3.49 -8.05 11.06
CA HIS A 27 2.69 -8.75 12.04
C HIS A 27 3.60 -9.11 13.22
N ASN A 28 3.18 -8.77 14.42
CA ASN A 28 3.96 -8.96 15.66
C ASN A 28 5.41 -8.43 15.55
N GLY A 29 5.59 -7.25 14.97
CA GLY A 29 6.90 -6.62 14.82
C GLY A 29 7.76 -7.15 13.66
N HIS A 30 7.38 -8.24 13.01
CA HIS A 30 8.12 -8.84 11.90
C HIS A 30 7.51 -8.49 10.56
N ALA A 31 8.36 -8.17 9.57
CA ALA A 31 7.92 -7.91 8.21
C ALA A 31 7.34 -9.18 7.58
N LEU A 32 6.22 -9.03 6.90
CA LEU A 32 5.55 -10.14 6.21
C LEU A 32 6.22 -10.41 4.85
N PRO A 33 6.66 -11.64 4.58
CA PRO A 33 7.15 -12.04 3.27
C PRO A 33 6.01 -12.08 2.24
N PRO A 34 6.31 -12.07 0.92
CA PRO A 34 5.29 -12.03 -0.15
C PRO A 34 4.18 -13.09 0.02
N GLY A 35 4.56 -14.32 0.36
CA GLY A 35 3.60 -15.43 0.50
C GLY A 35 2.65 -15.35 1.71
N LYS A 36 2.95 -14.50 2.70
CA LYS A 36 2.08 -14.28 3.87
C LYS A 36 1.23 -13.02 3.78
N LEU A 37 1.40 -12.24 2.72
CA LEU A 37 0.59 -11.05 2.49
C LEU A 37 -0.81 -11.47 2.01
N GLN A 38 -1.84 -10.78 2.49
CA GLN A 38 -3.23 -10.98 2.14
C GLN A 38 -3.89 -9.65 1.82
N ALA A 39 -4.89 -9.63 0.92
CA ALA A 39 -5.68 -8.43 0.59
C ALA A 39 -6.20 -7.74 1.85
N ARG A 40 -6.74 -8.52 2.80
CA ARG A 40 -7.24 -8.01 4.08
C ARG A 40 -6.18 -7.25 4.85
N THR A 41 -4.95 -7.77 4.94
CA THR A 41 -3.85 -7.12 5.66
C THR A 41 -3.49 -5.78 5.03
N LEU A 42 -3.45 -5.72 3.69
CA LEU A 42 -3.17 -4.50 2.94
C LEU A 42 -4.29 -3.47 3.13
N LEU A 43 -5.54 -3.86 2.87
CA LEU A 43 -6.70 -2.96 2.97
C LEU A 43 -6.84 -2.37 4.37
N LEU A 44 -6.73 -3.20 5.40
CA LEU A 44 -6.79 -2.72 6.79
C LEU A 44 -5.62 -1.80 7.16
N ALA A 45 -4.43 -2.02 6.59
CA ALA A 45 -3.29 -1.12 6.80
C ALA A 45 -3.54 0.26 6.17
N ILE A 46 -4.10 0.31 4.95
CA ILE A 46 -4.46 1.55 4.25
C ILE A 46 -5.53 2.30 5.05
N ILE A 47 -6.63 1.62 5.42
CA ILE A 47 -7.75 2.21 6.15
C ILE A 47 -7.29 2.78 7.49
N ARG A 48 -6.54 2.00 8.28
CA ARG A 48 -6.03 2.46 9.58
C ARG A 48 -5.16 3.69 9.45
N ARG A 49 -4.27 3.72 8.45
CA ARG A 49 -3.40 4.86 8.22
C ARG A 49 -4.19 6.10 7.84
N ALA A 50 -5.12 5.98 6.90
CA ALA A 50 -5.98 7.09 6.49
C ALA A 50 -6.79 7.63 7.67
N ASN A 51 -7.39 6.75 8.46
CA ASN A 51 -8.21 7.13 9.60
C ASN A 51 -7.39 7.83 10.69
N LEU A 52 -6.20 7.30 11.03
CA LEU A 52 -5.31 7.93 12.01
C LEU A 52 -4.85 9.32 11.57
N LEU A 53 -4.50 9.50 10.30
CA LEU A 53 -4.09 10.81 9.80
C LEU A 53 -5.24 11.81 9.80
N ALA A 54 -6.46 11.38 9.48
CA ALA A 54 -7.64 12.22 9.54
C ALA A 54 -8.02 12.61 11.00
N GLU A 55 -7.86 11.67 11.92
CA GLU A 55 -8.12 11.92 13.35
C GLU A 55 -7.14 12.93 13.95
N PHE A 56 -5.84 12.84 13.63
CA PHE A 56 -4.81 13.70 14.21
C PHE A 56 -4.55 15.00 13.45
N HIS A 57 -4.88 15.06 12.15
CA HIS A 57 -4.54 16.18 11.27
C HIS A 57 -5.74 16.72 10.47
N GLY A 58 -6.91 16.15 10.63
CA GLY A 58 -8.15 16.53 9.95
C GLY A 58 -9.26 16.89 10.93
N ASP A 59 -10.50 16.82 10.46
CA ASP A 59 -11.70 17.16 11.21
C ASP A 59 -12.25 15.99 12.03
N GLY A 60 -11.52 14.90 12.16
CA GLY A 60 -11.92 13.68 12.87
C GLY A 60 -11.80 12.42 12.02
N PRO A 61 -12.20 11.25 12.54
CA PRO A 61 -12.06 9.98 11.87
C PRO A 61 -12.89 9.93 10.58
N LEU A 62 -12.33 9.33 9.53
CA LEU A 62 -12.99 9.14 8.23
C LEU A 62 -14.04 8.01 8.27
N LEU A 63 -13.95 7.15 9.25
CA LEU A 63 -14.70 5.91 9.34
C LEU A 63 -15.32 5.74 10.71
N GLU A 64 -16.65 5.58 10.75
CA GLU A 64 -17.40 5.29 11.98
C GLU A 64 -17.44 3.79 12.27
N ASP A 65 -17.55 2.93 11.24
CA ASP A 65 -17.65 1.48 11.40
C ASP A 65 -16.48 0.73 10.72
N PHE A 66 -15.40 0.58 11.48
CA PHE A 66 -14.25 -0.22 11.06
C PHE A 66 -14.56 -1.72 10.97
N ALA A 67 -15.51 -2.22 11.77
CA ALA A 67 -15.83 -3.64 11.83
C ALA A 67 -16.52 -4.09 10.54
N ALA A 68 -17.44 -3.31 9.99
CA ALA A 68 -18.11 -3.60 8.73
C ALA A 68 -17.12 -3.69 7.57
N LEU A 69 -16.19 -2.72 7.42
CA LEU A 69 -15.15 -2.78 6.39
C LEU A 69 -14.18 -3.94 6.58
N SER A 70 -13.83 -4.25 7.83
CA SER A 70 -12.98 -5.39 8.13
C SER A 70 -13.64 -6.72 7.74
N ALA A 71 -14.95 -6.87 7.94
CA ALA A 71 -15.71 -8.02 7.50
C ALA A 71 -15.77 -8.11 5.96
N ALA A 72 -16.04 -7.00 5.28
CA ALA A 72 -16.10 -6.93 3.82
C ALA A 72 -14.79 -7.30 3.12
N CYS A 73 -13.64 -7.23 3.80
CA CYS A 73 -12.38 -7.70 3.26
C CYS A 73 -12.35 -9.21 2.95
N ALA A 74 -13.26 -10.00 3.52
CA ALA A 74 -13.32 -11.44 3.29
C ALA A 74 -13.76 -11.79 1.85
N ASP A 75 -14.51 -10.90 1.20
CA ASP A 75 -15.03 -11.09 -0.16
C ASP A 75 -14.02 -10.63 -1.23
N ILE A 76 -12.87 -10.08 -0.83
CA ILE A 76 -11.84 -9.60 -1.75
C ILE A 76 -10.85 -10.71 -2.05
N ARG A 77 -10.75 -11.08 -3.32
CA ARG A 77 -9.72 -11.98 -3.86
C ARG A 77 -8.51 -11.18 -4.28
N ASP A 78 -7.34 -11.83 -4.31
CA ASP A 78 -6.12 -11.17 -4.71
C ASP A 78 -5.19 -12.06 -5.55
N GLU A 79 -4.49 -11.44 -6.50
CA GLU A 79 -3.40 -12.02 -7.26
C GLU A 79 -2.15 -11.16 -7.05
N LYS A 80 -1.02 -11.80 -6.73
CA LYS A 80 0.23 -11.11 -6.39
C LYS A 80 1.38 -11.52 -7.30
N ARG A 81 2.05 -10.52 -7.87
CA ARG A 81 3.36 -10.65 -8.53
C ARG A 81 4.32 -9.73 -7.79
N LEU A 82 4.68 -10.16 -6.58
CA LEU A 82 5.48 -9.40 -5.64
C LEU A 82 6.81 -10.11 -5.40
N THR A 83 7.88 -9.34 -5.40
CA THR A 83 9.22 -9.80 -5.05
C THR A 83 9.74 -9.04 -3.85
N TRP A 84 10.54 -9.70 -3.02
CA TRP A 84 11.20 -9.04 -1.91
C TRP A 84 12.38 -8.23 -2.43
N LEU A 85 12.44 -6.96 -2.05
CA LEU A 85 13.56 -6.07 -2.31
C LEU A 85 14.26 -5.73 -0.99
N ASP A 86 15.51 -6.14 -0.86
CA ASP A 86 16.34 -5.72 0.25
C ASP A 86 16.81 -4.29 0.04
N TRP A 87 16.46 -3.44 0.98
CA TRP A 87 16.93 -2.08 1.01
C TRP A 87 17.58 -1.78 2.36
N THR A 88 18.83 -1.39 2.31
CA THR A 88 19.59 -1.05 3.51
C THR A 88 19.96 0.43 3.47
N ARG A 89 19.66 1.14 4.55
CA ARG A 89 20.08 2.51 4.76
C ARG A 89 21.04 2.57 5.94
N TYR A 90 22.09 3.35 5.81
CA TYR A 90 22.97 3.68 6.93
C TYR A 90 22.46 4.94 7.65
N SER A 91 22.18 4.82 8.94
CA SER A 91 21.82 5.97 9.77
C SER A 91 23.09 6.57 10.36
N SER A 92 23.49 7.75 9.86
CA SER A 92 24.66 8.48 10.38
C SER A 92 24.51 8.87 11.85
N ARG A 93 23.27 9.14 12.30
CA ARG A 93 22.94 9.53 13.66
C ARG A 93 23.08 8.37 14.65
N GLN A 94 22.65 7.17 14.24
CA GLN A 94 22.66 5.98 15.10
C GLN A 94 23.87 5.08 14.82
N LYS A 95 24.68 5.39 13.80
CA LYS A 95 25.81 4.57 13.32
C LYS A 95 25.45 3.10 13.07
N GLN A 96 24.22 2.85 12.65
CA GLN A 96 23.69 1.51 12.41
C GLN A 96 23.09 1.37 11.02
N LYS A 97 23.21 0.17 10.46
CA LYS A 97 22.52 -0.22 9.23
C LYS A 97 21.07 -0.54 9.57
N MET A 98 20.15 0.14 8.93
CA MET A 98 18.71 -0.14 9.03
C MET A 98 18.27 -0.93 7.80
N SER A 99 17.70 -2.11 8.01
CA SER A 99 17.06 -2.86 6.93
C SER A 99 15.66 -2.31 6.69
N LEU A 100 15.45 -1.73 5.52
CA LEU A 100 14.18 -1.15 5.07
C LEU A 100 13.49 -2.04 4.00
N GLY A 101 13.92 -3.28 3.87
CA GLY A 101 13.41 -4.22 2.88
C GLY A 101 11.90 -4.42 2.97
N GLY A 102 11.29 -4.69 1.84
CA GLY A 102 9.86 -4.91 1.68
C GLY A 102 9.55 -5.49 0.30
N VAL A 103 8.28 -5.62 -0.03
CA VAL A 103 7.86 -6.16 -1.33
C VAL A 103 7.62 -5.05 -2.34
N VAL A 104 7.98 -5.31 -3.60
CA VAL A 104 7.71 -4.47 -4.78
C VAL A 104 7.03 -5.31 -5.85
N GLY A 105 6.35 -4.67 -6.79
CA GLY A 105 5.65 -5.35 -7.88
C GLY A 105 4.16 -5.04 -7.91
N THR A 106 3.38 -5.93 -8.49
CA THR A 106 1.94 -5.72 -8.70
C THR A 106 1.10 -6.57 -7.77
N TRP A 107 -0.01 -6.00 -7.32
CA TRP A 107 -1.02 -6.65 -6.49
C TRP A 107 -2.40 -6.32 -7.01
N ARG A 108 -3.05 -7.29 -7.61
CA ARG A 108 -4.42 -7.17 -8.12
C ARG A 108 -5.42 -7.57 -7.05
N LEU A 109 -6.44 -6.76 -6.90
CA LEU A 109 -7.57 -7.00 -6.01
C LEU A 109 -8.83 -7.13 -6.85
N GLU A 110 -9.70 -8.09 -6.52
CA GLU A 110 -10.97 -8.35 -7.18
C GLU A 110 -12.09 -8.58 -6.16
N GLY A 111 -13.25 -8.00 -6.42
CA GLY A 111 -14.41 -8.18 -5.57
C GLY A 111 -15.25 -6.91 -5.43
N PRO A 112 -16.06 -6.80 -4.36
CA PRO A 112 -16.86 -5.62 -4.07
C PRO A 112 -15.96 -4.48 -3.52
N LEU A 113 -15.15 -3.87 -4.40
CA LEU A 113 -14.14 -2.87 -4.02
C LEU A 113 -14.71 -1.47 -3.76
N ALA A 114 -15.99 -1.22 -4.07
CA ALA A 114 -16.57 0.13 -3.92
C ALA A 114 -16.38 0.74 -2.53
N PRO A 115 -16.56 0.03 -1.40
CA PRO A 115 -16.32 0.60 -0.07
C PRO A 115 -14.86 0.94 0.22
N PHE A 116 -13.93 0.29 -0.47
CA PHE A 116 -12.48 0.46 -0.29
C PHE A 116 -11.88 1.51 -1.22
N GLN A 117 -12.60 1.86 -2.30
CA GLN A 117 -12.06 2.73 -3.36
C GLN A 117 -11.55 4.08 -2.84
N PRO A 118 -12.26 4.82 -1.98
CA PRO A 118 -11.76 6.09 -1.45
C PRO A 118 -10.47 5.93 -0.65
N PHE A 119 -10.34 4.83 0.09
CA PHE A 119 -9.13 4.53 0.86
C PHE A 119 -7.96 4.12 -0.02
N LEU A 120 -8.22 3.37 -1.09
CA LEU A 120 -7.20 3.00 -2.07
C LEU A 120 -6.65 4.22 -2.80
N GLU A 121 -7.50 5.16 -3.19
CA GLU A 121 -7.09 6.42 -3.81
C GLU A 121 -6.28 7.29 -2.83
N LEU A 122 -6.77 7.45 -1.62
CA LEU A 122 -6.07 8.22 -0.58
C LEU A 122 -4.74 7.57 -0.20
N GLY A 123 -4.70 6.24 -0.08
CA GLY A 123 -3.49 5.48 0.25
C GLY A 123 -2.36 5.62 -0.76
N ALA A 124 -2.67 5.88 -2.04
CA ALA A 124 -1.67 6.16 -3.07
C ALA A 124 -0.86 7.44 -2.76
N TRP A 125 -1.49 8.43 -2.11
CA TRP A 125 -0.84 9.66 -1.65
C TRP A 125 -0.17 9.51 -0.30
N LEU A 126 -0.82 8.80 0.62
CA LEU A 126 -0.37 8.64 2.01
C LEU A 126 0.74 7.59 2.16
N HIS A 127 0.94 6.76 1.15
CA HIS A 127 1.74 5.54 1.19
C HIS A 127 1.23 4.56 2.26
N VAL A 128 1.69 3.32 2.26
CA VAL A 128 1.18 2.28 3.18
C VAL A 128 2.30 1.45 3.80
N GLY A 129 2.07 0.98 5.02
CA GLY A 129 3.01 0.15 5.77
C GLY A 129 3.94 0.94 6.67
N LYS A 130 5.11 0.38 6.94
CA LYS A 130 6.15 1.00 7.77
C LYS A 130 7.09 1.85 6.92
N GLU A 131 7.75 2.80 7.59
CA GLU A 131 8.80 3.66 7.02
C GLU A 131 8.31 4.55 5.86
N THR A 132 7.01 4.91 5.87
CA THR A 132 6.40 5.79 4.85
C THR A 132 7.00 7.19 4.84
N ALA A 133 7.55 7.67 5.97
CA ALA A 133 8.30 8.93 6.04
C ALA A 133 9.57 8.93 5.17
N PHE A 134 10.09 7.75 4.83
CA PHE A 134 11.20 7.58 3.89
C PHE A 134 10.73 7.29 2.45
N GLY A 135 9.44 7.46 2.16
CA GLY A 135 8.86 7.22 0.84
C GLY A 135 8.55 5.75 0.54
N LEU A 136 8.63 4.85 1.53
CA LEU A 136 8.28 3.45 1.35
C LEU A 136 6.77 3.25 1.25
N GLY A 137 6.35 2.16 0.61
CA GLY A 137 4.96 1.79 0.45
C GLY A 137 4.17 2.66 -0.53
N ARG A 138 4.88 3.35 -1.44
CA ARG A 138 4.26 4.09 -2.53
C ARG A 138 3.71 3.12 -3.57
N TYR A 139 2.49 3.37 -4.00
CA TYR A 139 1.90 2.65 -5.13
C TYR A 139 1.12 3.58 -6.04
N THR A 140 0.92 3.13 -7.26
CA THR A 140 -0.07 3.68 -8.20
C THR A 140 -1.21 2.70 -8.35
N GLN A 141 -2.40 3.21 -8.62
CA GLN A 141 -3.61 2.41 -8.81
C GLN A 141 -4.08 2.49 -10.25
N THR A 142 -4.37 1.34 -10.87
CA THR A 142 -5.00 1.24 -12.18
C THR A 142 -6.28 0.42 -12.03
N ARG A 143 -7.40 0.97 -12.49
CA ARG A 143 -8.69 0.25 -12.53
C ARG A 143 -8.70 -0.65 -13.77
N GLY A 144 -9.19 -1.87 -13.63
CA GLY A 144 -9.25 -2.84 -14.72
C GLY A 144 -8.21 -3.95 -14.62
N THR A 145 -7.91 -4.57 -15.77
CA THR A 145 -6.97 -5.70 -15.85
C THR A 145 -5.51 -5.25 -15.89
N PRO A 146 -4.53 -6.15 -15.62
CA PRO A 146 -3.11 -5.82 -15.75
C PRO A 146 -2.70 -5.34 -17.14
N GLN A 147 -3.48 -5.66 -18.18
CA GLN A 147 -3.25 -5.20 -19.56
C GLN A 147 -3.54 -3.72 -19.74
N ASP A 148 -4.32 -3.12 -18.82
CA ASP A 148 -4.66 -1.70 -18.84
C ASP A 148 -3.59 -0.83 -18.13
N ILE A 149 -2.53 -1.44 -17.60
CA ILE A 149 -1.41 -0.71 -16.98
C ILE A 149 -0.57 -0.11 -18.10
N PRO A 150 -0.37 1.22 -18.14
CA PRO A 150 0.51 1.86 -19.10
C PRO A 150 1.93 1.27 -19.03
N GLU A 151 2.58 1.08 -20.17
CA GLU A 151 3.90 0.41 -20.24
C GLU A 151 4.97 1.09 -19.39
N ASP A 152 4.90 2.41 -19.23
CA ASP A 152 5.81 3.18 -18.37
C ASP A 152 5.61 2.86 -16.88
N GLN A 153 4.36 2.63 -16.47
CA GLN A 153 4.03 2.20 -15.11
C GLN A 153 4.40 0.73 -14.87
N ALA A 154 4.16 -0.14 -15.84
CA ALA A 154 4.58 -1.55 -15.77
C ALA A 154 6.11 -1.65 -15.60
N LYS A 155 6.88 -0.91 -16.39
CA LYS A 155 8.34 -0.83 -16.28
C LYS A 155 8.82 -0.27 -14.94
N SER A 156 8.07 0.67 -14.36
CA SER A 156 8.36 1.23 -13.03
C SER A 156 8.13 0.21 -11.91
N CYS A 157 7.18 -0.71 -12.08
CA CYS A 157 6.94 -1.82 -11.15
C CYS A 157 7.98 -2.92 -11.25
N GLU A 158 8.48 -3.20 -12.46
CA GLU A 158 9.48 -4.26 -12.70
C GLU A 158 10.90 -3.81 -12.36
N ARG A 159 11.18 -2.52 -12.42
CA ARG A 159 12.48 -1.95 -12.06
C ARG A 159 12.33 -0.99 -10.88
N PRO A 160 12.39 -1.48 -9.63
CA PRO A 160 12.49 -0.59 -8.50
C PRO A 160 13.71 0.32 -8.69
N ARG A 161 13.53 1.63 -8.55
CA ARG A 161 14.65 2.57 -8.64
C ARG A 161 15.70 2.16 -7.61
N GLN A 162 16.83 1.65 -8.08
CA GLN A 162 18.04 1.60 -7.27
C GLN A 162 18.41 3.06 -7.00
N VAL A 163 18.10 3.54 -5.81
CA VAL A 163 18.64 4.82 -5.35
C VAL A 163 20.14 4.63 -5.27
N SER A 164 20.86 5.32 -6.17
CA SER A 164 22.32 5.20 -6.24
C SER A 164 22.90 5.61 -4.88
N GLU A 165 23.89 4.87 -4.40
CA GLU A 165 24.61 5.15 -3.14
C GLU A 165 25.20 6.57 -3.06
N LYS A 166 25.23 7.31 -4.17
CA LYS A 166 25.72 8.68 -4.25
C LYS A 166 24.79 9.72 -3.62
N GLU A 167 23.47 9.51 -3.63
CA GLU A 167 22.52 10.48 -3.05
C GLU A 167 22.38 10.35 -1.52
N ALA A 168 22.85 9.26 -0.94
CA ALA A 168 22.82 9.03 0.51
C ALA A 168 23.96 9.76 1.27
N ARG A 169 24.85 10.50 0.60
CA ARG A 169 26.01 11.19 1.22
C ARG A 169 25.86 12.70 1.38
N ILE A 170 24.72 13.28 0.99
CA ILE A 170 24.50 14.72 1.13
C ILE A 170 23.39 14.95 2.15
N SER A 171 23.73 15.08 3.37
CA SER A 171 23.20 15.91 4.47
C SER A 171 23.76 15.45 5.81
#